data_e435b48b2dc4b0474a0c3c034607046e
#
_entry.id   e435b48b2dc4b0474a0c3c034607046e
#
_cell.length_a   1.000
_cell.length_b   1.000
_cell.length_c   1.000
_cell.angle_alpha   90.00
_cell.angle_beta   90.00
_cell.angle_gamma   90.00
#
_symmetry.space_group_name_H-M   'P 1'
#
loop_
_entity.id
_entity.type
_entity.pdbx_description
1 polymer ?
#
loop_
_entity_poly.entity_id
_entity_poly.type
_entity_poly.pdbx_seq_one_letter_code
_entity_poly.pdbx_strand_id
1 'polypeptide(L)'
;MSLEHFLEAHQHTTAALEAVSTFAAVVISLVLALLAYRSSRTRIRAWVQVQFIFHPTLDGRSKPEYVTVTITNIGVMPASIPVSFFAWKVPFYSDYLQVLPWDYAQHDRWVSQRVYPTEIKPRTSETFFLSDLSSFRTTMAEKLQRIRLLRWRICFIKAIILTADGRRFKVKLDKSVRRELAEIPARAKALAHL
;
A
#
# COMPACT_ATOMS: atom_id res chain seq x y z
N MET A 1 19.66 14.72 69.01
CA MET A 1 19.66 14.46 67.53
C MET A 1 20.73 15.38 66.99
N SER A 2 21.91 14.86 66.58
CA SER A 2 23.03 15.70 66.17
C SER A 2 22.71 16.32 64.78
N LEU A 3 23.22 17.52 64.56
CA LEU A 3 23.04 18.26 63.29
C LEU A 3 23.56 17.45 62.09
N GLU A 4 24.54 16.61 62.31
CA GLU A 4 25.13 15.72 61.32
C GLU A 4 24.11 14.68 60.79
N HIS A 5 23.38 14.02 61.69
CA HIS A 5 22.35 13.07 61.29
C HIS A 5 21.18 13.70 60.51
N PHE A 6 20.87 14.96 60.81
CA PHE A 6 19.84 15.70 60.06
C PHE A 6 20.32 16.08 58.65
N LEU A 7 21.58 16.46 58.51
CA LEU A 7 22.17 16.80 57.20
C LEU A 7 22.37 15.56 56.33
N GLU A 8 22.81 14.42 56.90
CA GLU A 8 22.92 13.16 56.15
C GLU A 8 21.55 12.67 55.66
N ALA A 9 20.52 12.69 56.49
CA ALA A 9 19.17 12.32 56.10
C ALA A 9 18.63 13.21 54.96
N HIS A 10 18.97 14.51 54.96
CA HIS A 10 18.59 15.44 53.90
C HIS A 10 19.35 15.18 52.60
N GLN A 11 20.63 14.83 52.66
CA GLN A 11 21.44 14.49 51.49
C GLN A 11 20.94 13.22 50.81
N HIS A 12 20.58 12.20 51.57
CA HIS A 12 19.99 10.97 50.99
C HIS A 12 18.62 11.17 50.35
N THR A 13 17.79 12.02 50.95
CA THR A 13 16.46 12.32 50.38
C THR A 13 16.57 13.16 49.11
N THR A 14 17.47 14.13 49.02
CA THR A 14 17.70 14.92 47.81
C THR A 14 18.30 14.07 46.70
N ALA A 15 19.28 13.21 46.96
CA ALA A 15 19.86 12.30 46.00
C ALA A 15 18.81 11.30 45.44
N ALA A 16 17.93 10.78 46.30
CA ALA A 16 16.83 9.90 45.87
C ALA A 16 15.82 10.65 44.98
N LEU A 17 15.47 11.89 45.32
CA LEU A 17 14.60 12.74 44.52
C LEU A 17 15.18 13.08 43.15
N GLU A 18 16.48 13.38 43.09
CA GLU A 18 17.22 13.60 41.84
C GLU A 18 17.24 12.35 40.96
N ALA A 19 17.51 11.19 41.55
CA ALA A 19 17.48 9.92 40.79
C ALA A 19 16.11 9.61 40.24
N VAL A 20 15.04 9.81 41.03
CA VAL A 20 13.66 9.60 40.57
C VAL A 20 13.27 10.60 39.48
N SER A 21 13.63 11.88 39.62
CA SER A 21 13.35 12.90 38.64
C SER A 21 14.06 12.64 37.29
N THR A 22 15.34 12.23 37.37
CA THR A 22 16.14 11.86 36.20
C THR A 22 15.52 10.64 35.49
N PHE A 23 15.16 9.60 36.25
CA PHE A 23 14.50 8.42 35.69
C PHE A 23 13.17 8.78 35.02
N ALA A 24 12.35 9.60 35.69
CA ALA A 24 11.08 10.06 35.11
C ALA A 24 11.28 10.86 33.80
N ALA A 25 12.27 11.75 33.76
CA ALA A 25 12.62 12.51 32.56
C ALA A 25 13.06 11.60 31.40
N VAL A 26 13.84 10.57 31.66
CA VAL A 26 14.27 9.58 30.67
C VAL A 26 13.07 8.81 30.13
N VAL A 27 12.18 8.33 31.02
CA VAL A 27 10.97 7.60 30.60
C VAL A 27 10.05 8.47 29.76
N ILE A 28 9.81 9.72 30.16
CA ILE A 28 8.99 10.67 29.39
C ILE A 28 9.61 10.92 28.02
N SER A 29 10.92 11.16 27.96
CA SER A 29 11.64 11.38 26.70
C SER A 29 11.53 10.18 25.76
N LEU A 30 11.66 8.96 26.29
CA LEU A 30 11.52 7.73 25.53
C LEU A 30 10.09 7.55 24.98
N VAL A 31 9.09 7.83 25.81
CA VAL A 31 7.68 7.78 25.39
C VAL A 31 7.39 8.81 24.28
N LEU A 32 7.87 10.04 24.45
CA LEU A 32 7.73 11.09 23.44
C LEU A 32 8.43 10.72 22.12
N ALA A 33 9.65 10.19 22.19
CA ALA A 33 10.38 9.70 21.03
C ALA A 33 9.63 8.56 20.32
N LEU A 34 9.05 7.62 21.07
CA LEU A 34 8.25 6.54 20.51
C LEU A 34 6.95 7.05 19.86
N LEU A 35 6.29 8.01 20.46
CA LEU A 35 5.10 8.66 19.89
C LEU A 35 5.45 9.43 18.62
N ALA A 36 6.53 10.21 18.62
CA ALA A 36 7.04 10.91 17.45
C ALA A 36 7.40 9.93 16.33
N TYR A 37 8.08 8.84 16.64
CA TYR A 37 8.41 7.79 15.68
C TYR A 37 7.14 7.13 15.09
N ARG A 38 6.14 6.84 15.91
CA ARG A 38 4.85 6.29 15.43
C ARG A 38 4.08 7.27 14.57
N SER A 39 4.09 8.55 14.91
CA SER A 39 3.40 9.59 14.13
C SER A 39 4.09 9.89 12.81
N SER A 40 5.43 9.77 12.74
CA SER A 40 6.21 9.99 11.51
C SER A 40 6.08 8.85 10.49
N ARG A 41 5.42 7.74 10.84
CA ARG A 41 5.26 6.62 9.90
C ARG A 41 4.29 6.95 8.79
N THR A 42 4.68 6.64 7.57
CA THR A 42 3.78 6.61 6.41
C THR A 42 2.62 5.65 6.69
N ARG A 43 1.41 6.11 6.52
CA ARG A 43 0.19 5.32 6.65
C ARG A 43 -0.63 5.43 5.37
N ILE A 44 -0.84 4.29 4.72
CA ILE A 44 -1.54 4.24 3.45
C ILE A 44 -2.80 3.39 3.59
N ARG A 45 -3.89 3.87 3.01
CA ARG A 45 -5.06 3.07 2.64
C ARG A 45 -5.11 2.99 1.12
N ALA A 46 -5.41 1.83 0.59
CA ALA A 46 -5.53 1.68 -0.85
C ALA A 46 -6.62 0.67 -1.20
N TRP A 47 -7.24 0.90 -2.36
CA TRP A 47 -8.22 -0.03 -2.93
C TRP A 47 -8.05 -0.09 -4.44
N VAL A 48 -8.32 -1.26 -4.99
CA VAL A 48 -8.34 -1.52 -6.43
C VAL A 48 -9.79 -1.64 -6.87
N GLN A 49 -10.11 -1.01 -7.99
CA GLN A 49 -11.44 -1.03 -8.58
C GLN A 49 -11.36 -0.98 -10.11
N VAL A 50 -12.44 -1.38 -10.77
CA VAL A 50 -12.62 -1.13 -12.22
C VAL A 50 -13.34 0.19 -12.35
N GLN A 51 -12.78 1.11 -13.15
CA GLN A 51 -13.34 2.42 -13.41
C GLN A 51 -13.52 2.63 -14.90
N PHE A 52 -14.59 3.34 -15.25
CA PHE A 52 -14.79 3.87 -16.60
C PHE A 52 -14.16 5.25 -16.69
N ILE A 53 -13.43 5.51 -17.76
CA ILE A 53 -13.07 6.89 -18.11
C ILE A 53 -14.19 7.43 -18.99
N PHE A 54 -14.89 8.41 -18.48
CA PHE A 54 -15.88 9.13 -19.26
C PHE A 54 -15.20 10.25 -20.02
N HIS A 55 -15.22 10.16 -21.35
CA HIS A 55 -14.74 11.25 -22.20
C HIS A 55 -15.88 11.76 -23.07
N PRO A 56 -16.16 13.08 -23.05
CA PRO A 56 -17.32 13.65 -23.75
C PRO A 56 -17.27 13.54 -25.29
N THR A 57 -16.09 13.29 -25.86
CA THR A 57 -15.91 13.14 -27.32
C THR A 57 -16.00 11.70 -27.83
N LEU A 58 -16.20 10.72 -26.96
CA LEU A 58 -16.43 9.34 -27.38
C LEU A 58 -17.93 9.18 -27.70
N ASP A 59 -18.24 9.07 -28.98
CA ASP A 59 -19.58 8.81 -29.52
C ASP A 59 -20.19 7.49 -29.00
N GLY A 60 -20.45 7.41 -27.70
CA GLY A 60 -21.26 6.41 -27.03
C GLY A 60 -20.91 4.91 -27.23
N ARG A 61 -19.97 4.56 -28.11
CA ARG A 61 -19.76 3.20 -28.61
C ARG A 61 -18.89 2.30 -27.77
N SER A 62 -17.98 2.83 -26.99
CA SER A 62 -17.24 2.04 -25.99
C SER A 62 -16.67 2.93 -24.87
N LYS A 63 -17.06 2.67 -23.64
CA LYS A 63 -16.45 3.30 -22.49
C LYS A 63 -15.24 2.46 -22.12
N PRO A 64 -14.01 2.97 -22.24
CA PRO A 64 -12.83 2.23 -21.84
C PRO A 64 -12.88 1.95 -20.33
N GLU A 65 -12.71 0.69 -19.98
CA GLU A 65 -12.68 0.22 -18.60
C GLU A 65 -11.22 0.01 -18.20
N TYR A 66 -10.84 0.55 -17.06
CA TYR A 66 -9.49 0.44 -16.52
C TYR A 66 -9.51 -0.17 -15.13
N VAL A 67 -8.51 -0.99 -14.86
CA VAL A 67 -8.18 -1.41 -13.49
C VAL A 67 -7.33 -0.30 -12.87
N THR A 68 -7.86 0.31 -11.83
CA THR A 68 -7.19 1.42 -11.14
C THR A 68 -6.92 1.08 -9.70
N VAL A 69 -5.89 1.70 -9.14
CA VAL A 69 -5.63 1.69 -7.69
C VAL A 69 -5.64 3.10 -7.16
N THR A 70 -6.48 3.35 -6.18
CA THR A 70 -6.49 4.61 -5.45
C THR A 70 -5.73 4.43 -4.15
N ILE A 71 -4.76 5.30 -3.92
CA ILE A 71 -3.90 5.31 -2.75
C ILE A 71 -4.17 6.60 -1.98
N THR A 72 -4.59 6.46 -0.73
CA THR A 72 -4.77 7.59 0.19
C THR A 72 -3.69 7.56 1.25
N ASN A 73 -2.96 8.64 1.36
CA ASN A 73 -2.02 8.84 2.46
C ASN A 73 -2.78 9.39 3.68
N ILE A 74 -3.00 8.53 4.67
CA ILE A 74 -3.65 8.90 5.94
C ILE A 74 -2.64 9.27 7.03
N GLY A 75 -1.35 9.23 6.71
CA GLY A 75 -0.26 9.66 7.58
C GLY A 75 -0.02 11.15 7.56
N VAL A 76 0.96 11.59 8.34
CA VAL A 76 1.40 12.99 8.42
C VAL A 76 2.62 13.27 7.53
N MET A 77 3.32 12.22 7.10
CA MET A 77 4.48 12.33 6.21
C MET A 77 4.09 11.98 4.78
N PRO A 78 4.70 12.62 3.78
CA PRO A 78 4.51 12.27 2.38
C PRO A 78 4.85 10.80 2.13
N ALA A 79 4.15 10.17 1.19
CA ALA A 79 4.39 8.80 0.78
C ALA A 79 4.96 8.77 -0.64
N SER A 80 6.19 8.31 -0.79
CA SER A 80 6.83 8.14 -2.10
C SER A 80 6.47 6.79 -2.70
N ILE A 81 5.91 6.80 -3.89
CA ILE A 81 5.40 5.64 -4.61
C ILE A 81 6.30 5.39 -5.83
N PRO A 82 7.09 4.31 -5.84
CA PRO A 82 7.96 3.95 -6.97
C PRO A 82 7.14 3.38 -8.13
N VAL A 83 7.73 3.29 -9.32
CA VAL A 83 7.06 2.71 -10.50
C VAL A 83 6.62 1.26 -10.27
N SER A 84 7.39 0.48 -9.54
CA SER A 84 7.09 -0.93 -9.21
C SER A 84 6.27 -1.12 -7.94
N PHE A 85 5.38 -0.16 -7.67
CA PHE A 85 4.67 -0.10 -6.39
C PHE A 85 3.57 -1.16 -6.21
N PHE A 86 3.06 -1.74 -7.29
CA PHE A 86 1.89 -2.60 -7.22
C PHE A 86 2.22 -4.04 -7.58
N ALA A 87 1.74 -4.97 -6.78
CA ALA A 87 1.92 -6.40 -7.03
C ALA A 87 0.72 -7.24 -6.55
N TRP A 88 0.44 -8.30 -7.28
CA TRP A 88 -0.48 -9.36 -6.86
C TRP A 88 0.27 -10.47 -6.15
N LYS A 89 -0.22 -10.91 -5.02
CA LYS A 89 0.28 -12.09 -4.30
C LYS A 89 -0.72 -13.23 -4.39
N VAL A 90 -0.33 -14.28 -5.07
CA VAL A 90 -1.09 -15.53 -5.13
C VAL A 90 -0.66 -16.40 -3.94
N PRO A 91 -1.57 -16.98 -3.16
CA PRO A 91 -1.22 -17.87 -2.07
C PRO A 91 -0.41 -19.08 -2.55
N PHE A 92 0.58 -19.49 -1.76
CA PHE A 92 1.47 -20.62 -2.03
C PHE A 92 2.29 -20.48 -3.34
N TYR A 93 2.44 -19.25 -3.84
CA TYR A 93 3.33 -18.90 -4.92
C TYR A 93 4.42 -17.98 -4.36
N SER A 94 5.69 -18.29 -4.64
CA SER A 94 6.83 -17.57 -4.06
C SER A 94 6.90 -16.13 -4.56
N ASP A 95 6.54 -15.94 -5.81
CA ASP A 95 6.78 -14.66 -6.49
C ASP A 95 5.56 -13.74 -6.43
N TYR A 96 5.87 -12.45 -6.45
CA TYR A 96 4.89 -11.41 -6.63
C TYR A 96 4.70 -11.17 -8.13
N LEU A 97 3.45 -11.13 -8.57
CA LEU A 97 3.15 -10.69 -9.92
C LEU A 97 3.17 -9.15 -9.93
N GLN A 98 4.32 -8.58 -10.21
CA GLN A 98 4.45 -7.12 -10.34
C GLN A 98 3.71 -6.63 -11.58
N VAL A 99 3.06 -5.48 -11.45
CA VAL A 99 2.37 -4.79 -12.53
C VAL A 99 2.96 -3.38 -12.62
N LEU A 100 3.46 -3.04 -13.78
CA LEU A 100 3.85 -1.66 -14.08
C LEU A 100 2.59 -0.85 -14.36
N PRO A 101 2.49 0.37 -13.83
CA PRO A 101 1.35 1.23 -14.11
C PRO A 101 1.21 1.55 -15.59
N TRP A 102 -0.01 1.59 -16.08
CA TRP A 102 -0.31 1.93 -17.46
C TRP A 102 0.08 3.37 -17.79
N ASP A 103 -0.13 4.27 -16.85
CA ASP A 103 0.23 5.69 -16.93
C ASP A 103 1.76 5.94 -16.94
N TYR A 104 2.57 4.90 -16.74
CA TYR A 104 4.01 4.93 -16.95
C TYR A 104 4.41 4.27 -18.28
N ALA A 105 3.82 3.11 -18.58
CA ALA A 105 4.27 2.24 -19.68
C ALA A 105 3.75 2.68 -21.06
N GLN A 106 2.58 3.31 -21.12
CA GLN A 106 1.92 3.68 -22.36
C GLN A 106 1.32 5.09 -22.29
N HIS A 107 1.45 5.81 -23.39
CA HIS A 107 0.70 7.03 -23.64
C HIS A 107 -0.67 6.64 -24.24
N ASP A 108 -1.65 6.55 -23.39
CA ASP A 108 -3.02 6.51 -23.88
C ASP A 108 -3.54 7.94 -24.06
N ARG A 109 -4.38 8.14 -25.07
CA ARG A 109 -5.05 9.42 -25.37
C ARG A 109 -5.76 9.99 -24.13
N TRP A 110 -6.15 9.15 -23.19
CA TRP A 110 -7.01 9.46 -22.05
C TRP A 110 -6.30 9.46 -20.70
N VAL A 111 -5.08 8.94 -20.63
CA VAL A 111 -4.29 8.81 -19.42
C VAL A 111 -2.99 9.58 -19.58
N SER A 112 -2.82 10.63 -18.80
CA SER A 112 -1.58 11.40 -18.81
C SER A 112 -0.43 10.59 -18.25
N GLN A 113 0.74 10.67 -18.91
CA GLN A 113 1.95 10.03 -18.40
C GLN A 113 2.32 10.59 -17.03
N ARG A 114 2.63 9.70 -16.11
CA ARG A 114 3.01 10.05 -14.75
C ARG A 114 4.51 9.87 -14.54
N VAL A 115 5.12 10.83 -13.85
CA VAL A 115 6.52 10.76 -13.46
C VAL A 115 6.65 10.00 -12.14
N TYR A 116 7.57 9.04 -12.08
CA TYR A 116 7.87 8.27 -10.87
C TYR A 116 9.29 8.56 -10.38
N PRO A 117 9.53 8.51 -9.07
CA PRO A 117 8.57 8.22 -8.01
C PRO A 117 7.54 9.36 -7.83
N THR A 118 6.28 8.98 -7.58
CA THR A 118 5.22 9.94 -7.30
C THR A 118 5.08 10.14 -5.80
N GLU A 119 4.98 11.39 -5.37
CA GLU A 119 4.80 11.73 -3.97
C GLU A 119 3.33 12.02 -3.65
N ILE A 120 2.75 11.27 -2.71
CA ILE A 120 1.40 11.51 -2.23
C ILE A 120 1.49 12.31 -0.93
N LYS A 121 1.01 13.54 -0.98
CA LYS A 121 0.97 14.44 0.18
C LYS A 121 0.10 13.87 1.30
N PRO A 122 0.34 14.27 2.57
CA PRO A 122 -0.52 13.90 3.67
C PRO A 122 -1.99 14.25 3.42
N ARG A 123 -2.89 13.33 3.78
CA ARG A 123 -4.36 13.49 3.67
C ARG A 123 -4.87 13.69 2.24
N THR A 124 -4.07 13.34 1.23
CA THR A 124 -4.49 13.34 -0.17
C THR A 124 -4.62 11.94 -0.74
N SER A 125 -5.34 11.83 -1.83
CA SER A 125 -5.53 10.58 -2.57
C SER A 125 -5.07 10.77 -4.00
N GLU A 126 -4.41 9.74 -4.53
CA GLU A 126 -4.00 9.66 -5.92
C GLU A 126 -4.52 8.37 -6.54
N THR A 127 -4.97 8.44 -7.79
CA THR A 127 -5.42 7.27 -8.55
C THR A 127 -4.41 6.95 -9.63
N PHE A 128 -4.00 5.69 -9.68
CA PHE A 128 -3.04 5.14 -10.64
C PHE A 128 -3.76 4.16 -11.54
N PHE A 129 -3.48 4.22 -12.82
CA PHE A 129 -4.01 3.30 -13.82
C PHE A 129 -3.06 2.12 -13.96
N LEU A 130 -3.55 0.91 -13.71
CA LEU A 130 -2.73 -0.30 -13.77
C LEU A 130 -2.73 -0.91 -15.18
N SER A 131 -3.89 -1.01 -15.80
CA SER A 131 -4.08 -1.51 -17.16
C SER A 131 -5.51 -1.23 -17.63
N ASP A 132 -5.76 -1.29 -18.92
CA ASP A 132 -7.11 -1.49 -19.41
C ASP A 132 -7.62 -2.88 -19.00
N LEU A 133 -8.95 -3.03 -18.91
CA LEU A 133 -9.56 -4.25 -18.39
C LEU A 133 -9.31 -5.47 -19.29
N SER A 134 -9.20 -5.29 -20.60
CA SER A 134 -8.94 -6.39 -21.55
C SER A 134 -7.53 -6.92 -21.40
N SER A 135 -6.54 -6.04 -21.35
CA SER A 135 -5.14 -6.41 -21.09
C SER A 135 -4.95 -7.01 -19.72
N PHE A 136 -5.64 -6.51 -18.69
CA PHE A 136 -5.63 -7.11 -17.36
C PHE A 136 -6.09 -8.57 -17.40
N ARG A 137 -7.22 -8.85 -18.03
CA ARG A 137 -7.79 -10.19 -18.16
C ARG A 137 -6.82 -11.14 -18.85
N THR A 138 -6.26 -10.73 -19.99
CA THR A 138 -5.31 -11.53 -20.79
C THR A 138 -4.02 -11.80 -20.01
N THR A 139 -3.38 -10.74 -19.53
CA THR A 139 -2.12 -10.86 -18.79
C THR A 139 -2.25 -11.70 -17.51
N MET A 140 -3.36 -11.54 -16.78
CA MET A 140 -3.61 -12.35 -15.59
C MET A 140 -3.88 -13.81 -15.96
N ALA A 141 -4.62 -14.09 -17.03
CA ALA A 141 -4.86 -15.46 -17.49
C ALA A 141 -3.55 -16.14 -17.91
N GLU A 142 -2.71 -15.48 -18.70
CA GLU A 142 -1.39 -15.98 -19.13
C GLU A 142 -0.46 -16.27 -17.94
N LYS A 143 -0.32 -15.30 -17.03
CA LYS A 143 0.57 -15.46 -15.88
C LYS A 143 0.10 -16.54 -14.91
N LEU A 144 -1.20 -16.73 -14.79
CA LEU A 144 -1.79 -17.66 -13.84
C LEU A 144 -2.10 -19.05 -14.41
N GLN A 145 -2.03 -19.24 -15.76
CA GLN A 145 -2.35 -20.53 -16.40
C GLN A 145 -1.54 -21.71 -15.87
N ARG A 146 -0.29 -21.48 -15.45
CA ARG A 146 0.62 -22.50 -14.92
C ARG A 146 0.39 -22.83 -13.43
N ILE A 147 -0.51 -22.14 -12.76
CA ILE A 147 -0.72 -22.32 -11.33
C ILE A 147 -1.72 -23.46 -11.09
N ARG A 148 -1.25 -24.54 -10.45
CA ARG A 148 -2.12 -25.62 -10.02
C ARG A 148 -3.20 -25.13 -9.04
N LEU A 149 -4.41 -25.66 -9.14
CA LEU A 149 -5.55 -25.29 -8.31
C LEU A 149 -5.89 -23.78 -8.35
N LEU A 150 -5.69 -23.15 -9.52
CA LEU A 150 -5.92 -21.72 -9.71
C LEU A 150 -7.31 -21.28 -9.23
N ARG A 151 -8.35 -22.07 -9.55
CA ARG A 151 -9.74 -21.77 -9.20
C ARG A 151 -9.95 -21.56 -7.70
N TRP A 152 -9.25 -22.33 -6.87
CA TRP A 152 -9.30 -22.17 -5.41
C TRP A 152 -8.38 -21.02 -4.93
N ARG A 153 -7.17 -20.93 -5.47
CA ARG A 153 -6.17 -19.94 -5.04
C ARG A 153 -6.56 -18.51 -5.38
N ILE A 154 -7.29 -18.29 -6.47
CA ILE A 154 -7.67 -16.97 -6.93
C ILE A 154 -8.60 -16.25 -5.93
N CYS A 155 -9.40 -17.00 -5.17
CA CYS A 155 -10.26 -16.45 -4.12
C CYS A 155 -9.45 -15.77 -2.98
N PHE A 156 -8.18 -16.16 -2.82
CA PHE A 156 -7.28 -15.67 -1.77
C PHE A 156 -6.20 -14.73 -2.31
N ILE A 157 -6.28 -14.32 -3.56
CA ILE A 157 -5.37 -13.32 -4.11
C ILE A 157 -5.44 -12.05 -3.29
N LYS A 158 -4.27 -11.49 -3.01
CA LYS A 158 -4.11 -10.21 -2.32
C LYS A 158 -3.37 -9.25 -3.23
N ALA A 159 -3.78 -7.99 -3.20
CA ALA A 159 -3.00 -6.92 -3.78
C ALA A 159 -2.16 -6.25 -2.69
N ILE A 160 -0.97 -5.83 -3.06
CA ILE A 160 0.00 -5.21 -2.16
C ILE A 160 0.56 -3.97 -2.84
N ILE A 161 0.72 -2.90 -2.07
CA ILE A 161 1.47 -1.72 -2.46
C ILE A 161 2.81 -1.72 -1.74
N LEU A 162 3.84 -1.37 -2.48
CA LEU A 162 5.20 -1.15 -2.01
C LEU A 162 5.46 0.36 -2.06
N THR A 163 5.99 0.92 -0.99
CA THR A 163 6.46 2.30 -0.96
C THR A 163 7.98 2.35 -1.12
N ALA A 164 8.52 3.50 -1.47
CA ALA A 164 9.97 3.66 -1.68
C ALA A 164 10.81 3.34 -0.43
N ASP A 165 10.22 3.47 0.77
CA ASP A 165 10.81 3.07 2.05
C ASP A 165 10.71 1.55 2.32
N GLY A 166 10.30 0.76 1.33
CA GLY A 166 10.23 -0.71 1.39
C GLY A 166 9.05 -1.27 2.18
N ARG A 167 8.12 -0.45 2.64
CA ARG A 167 6.95 -0.91 3.38
C ARG A 167 5.91 -1.52 2.45
N ARG A 168 5.20 -2.51 2.98
CA ARG A 168 4.16 -3.23 2.26
C ARG A 168 2.79 -2.96 2.88
N PHE A 169 1.85 -2.54 2.05
CA PHE A 169 0.48 -2.24 2.46
C PHE A 169 -0.49 -3.15 1.73
N LYS A 170 -1.41 -3.75 2.48
CA LYS A 170 -2.49 -4.55 1.89
C LYS A 170 -3.49 -3.62 1.20
N VAL A 171 -3.93 -4.02 0.03
CA VAL A 171 -4.91 -3.29 -0.78
C VAL A 171 -6.26 -3.98 -0.67
N LYS A 172 -7.32 -3.21 -0.49
CA LYS A 172 -8.69 -3.70 -0.52
C LYS A 172 -9.12 -3.90 -1.98
N LEU A 173 -9.60 -5.09 -2.31
CA LEU A 173 -10.15 -5.38 -3.63
C LEU A 173 -11.64 -5.07 -3.63
N ASP A 174 -12.09 -4.26 -4.58
CA ASP A 174 -13.51 -4.02 -4.80
C ASP A 174 -14.23 -5.25 -5.39
N LYS A 175 -15.56 -5.26 -5.30
CA LYS A 175 -16.39 -6.35 -5.83
C LYS A 175 -16.22 -6.51 -7.35
N SER A 176 -16.06 -5.40 -8.09
CA SER A 176 -15.83 -5.40 -9.53
C SER A 176 -14.57 -6.20 -9.89
N VAL A 177 -13.44 -5.88 -9.23
CA VAL A 177 -12.17 -6.59 -9.46
C VAL A 177 -12.24 -8.06 -9.02
N ARG A 178 -12.92 -8.34 -7.93
CA ARG A 178 -13.10 -9.75 -7.47
C ARG A 178 -13.88 -10.58 -8.49
N ARG A 179 -14.90 -9.99 -9.12
CA ARG A 179 -15.65 -10.64 -10.19
C ARG A 179 -14.77 -10.96 -11.39
N GLU A 180 -13.96 -9.99 -11.82
CA GLU A 180 -13.01 -10.17 -12.92
C GLU A 180 -11.99 -11.28 -12.60
N LEU A 181 -11.43 -11.25 -11.40
CA LEU A 181 -10.52 -12.31 -10.96
C LEU A 181 -11.19 -13.71 -10.97
N ALA A 182 -12.45 -13.81 -10.60
CA ALA A 182 -13.18 -15.09 -10.58
C ALA A 182 -13.37 -15.69 -11.98
N GLU A 183 -13.36 -14.89 -13.04
CA GLU A 183 -13.47 -15.34 -14.44
C GLU A 183 -12.14 -15.83 -15.03
N ILE A 184 -10.99 -15.42 -14.46
CA ILE A 184 -9.65 -15.75 -14.97
C ILE A 184 -9.42 -17.26 -15.12
N PRO A 185 -9.82 -18.15 -14.18
CA PRO A 185 -9.58 -19.59 -14.35
C PRO A 185 -10.20 -20.20 -15.57
N ALA A 186 -11.39 -19.72 -15.98
CA ALA A 186 -12.04 -20.17 -17.21
C ALA A 186 -11.25 -19.74 -18.45
N ARG A 187 -10.79 -18.49 -18.46
CA ARG A 187 -9.97 -17.93 -19.55
C ARG A 187 -8.59 -18.59 -19.63
N ALA A 188 -7.93 -18.80 -18.51
CA ALA A 188 -6.64 -19.48 -18.45
C ALA A 188 -6.72 -20.92 -19.00
N LYS A 189 -7.84 -21.62 -18.73
CA LYS A 189 -8.09 -22.95 -19.29
C LYS A 189 -8.29 -22.89 -20.81
N ALA A 190 -9.01 -21.91 -21.32
CA ALA A 190 -9.20 -21.73 -22.76
C ALA A 190 -7.88 -21.48 -23.49
N LEU A 191 -6.97 -20.66 -22.91
CA LEU A 191 -5.64 -20.41 -23.48
C LEU A 191 -4.72 -21.63 -23.45
N ALA A 192 -4.89 -22.54 -22.51
CA ALA A 192 -4.08 -23.76 -22.41
C ALA A 192 -4.45 -24.84 -23.47
N HIS A 193 -5.55 -24.65 -24.19
CA HIS A 193 -6.01 -25.54 -25.26
C HIS A 193 -5.74 -25.00 -26.67
N LEU A 194 -5.11 -23.82 -26.78
CA LEU A 194 -4.60 -23.24 -28.03
C LEU A 194 -3.10 -23.50 -28.14
#